data_1ec90a4397b4613183ab8c0a66b79048
#
_entry.id   1ec90a4397b4613183ab8c0a66b79048
#
_cell.length_a   1.000
_cell.length_b   1.000
_cell.length_c   1.000
_cell.angle_alpha   90.00
_cell.angle_beta   90.00
_cell.angle_gamma   90.00
#
_symmetry.space_group_name_H-M   'P 1'
#
loop_
_entity.id
_entity.type
_entity.pdbx_description
1 polymer ?
#
loop_
_entity_poly.entity_id
_entity_poly.type
_entity_poly.pdbx_seq_one_letter_code
_entity_poly.pdbx_strand_id
1 'polypeptide(L)'
;YYPDGKLDEIRSFSKGLKHGKWLKYNENKVLISVAKYKKDLKHGTWKIWDDKGILRYILKYKNGEKTGTWEIYNEKGELEETKTY
;
A
#
# COMPACT_ATOMS: atom_id res chain seq x y z
N TYR A 1 -7.10 -9.36 10.08
CA TYR A 1 -6.64 -10.13 11.24
C TYR A 1 -6.54 -11.61 10.91
N TYR A 2 -5.45 -12.24 11.29
CA TYR A 2 -5.23 -13.67 11.10
C TYR A 2 -5.42 -14.41 12.42
N PRO A 3 -5.95 -15.65 12.39
CA PRO A 3 -6.20 -16.40 13.61
C PRO A 3 -4.97 -16.59 14.51
N ASP A 4 -3.79 -16.66 13.93
CA ASP A 4 -2.55 -16.79 14.69
C ASP A 4 -1.96 -15.45 15.12
N GLY A 5 -2.62 -14.35 14.78
CA GLY A 5 -2.20 -13.02 15.17
C GLY A 5 -0.97 -12.49 14.42
N LYS A 6 -0.53 -13.16 13.39
CA LYS A 6 0.68 -12.77 12.69
C LYS A 6 0.51 -11.61 11.73
N LEU A 7 -0.68 -11.41 11.17
CA LEU A 7 -0.96 -10.29 10.29
C LEU A 7 -2.28 -9.64 10.68
N ASP A 8 -2.29 -8.33 10.63
CA ASP A 8 -3.49 -7.54 10.86
C ASP A 8 -3.74 -6.65 9.67
N GLU A 9 -4.99 -6.47 9.33
CA GLU A 9 -5.40 -5.57 8.28
C GLU A 9 -6.48 -4.64 8.78
N ILE A 10 -6.41 -3.38 8.38
CA ILE A 10 -7.47 -2.41 8.64
C ILE A 10 -8.06 -2.09 7.28
N ARG A 11 -9.35 -2.34 7.13
CA ARG A 11 -10.08 -2.12 5.90
C ARG A 11 -11.16 -1.08 6.10
N SER A 12 -11.29 -0.20 5.13
CA SER A 12 -12.30 0.85 5.19
C SER A 12 -13.30 0.68 4.05
N PHE A 13 -14.57 0.94 4.36
CA PHE A 13 -15.65 0.80 3.40
C PHE A 13 -16.59 2.00 3.51
N SER A 14 -17.26 2.31 2.42
CA SER A 14 -18.33 3.30 2.41
C SER A 14 -19.43 2.77 1.53
N LYS A 15 -20.66 2.69 2.08
CA LYS A 15 -21.84 2.19 1.36
C LYS A 15 -21.60 0.83 0.70
N GLY A 16 -20.87 -0.05 1.40
CA GLY A 16 -20.56 -1.40 0.92
C GLY A 16 -19.42 -1.48 -0.08
N LEU A 17 -18.80 -0.37 -0.44
CA LEU A 17 -17.69 -0.35 -1.39
C LEU A 17 -16.37 -0.06 -0.66
N LYS A 18 -15.28 -0.58 -1.20
CA LYS A 18 -13.95 -0.25 -0.68
C LYS A 18 -13.74 1.25 -0.81
N HIS A 19 -13.37 1.90 0.28
CA HIS A 19 -13.21 3.34 0.28
C HIS A 19 -12.30 3.78 1.42
N GLY A 20 -11.34 4.68 1.13
CA GLY A 20 -10.42 5.18 2.13
C GLY A 20 -9.18 4.34 2.25
N LYS A 21 -8.53 4.40 3.40
CA LYS A 21 -7.24 3.74 3.60
C LYS A 21 -7.41 2.29 4.02
N TRP A 22 -6.58 1.44 3.41
CA TRP A 22 -6.46 0.04 3.79
C TRP A 22 -5.04 -0.17 4.26
N LEU A 23 -4.87 -0.61 5.50
CA LEU A 23 -3.57 -0.77 6.14
C LEU A 23 -3.32 -2.24 6.41
N LYS A 24 -2.06 -2.66 6.24
CA LYS A 24 -1.66 -4.04 6.51
C LYS A 24 -0.39 -4.03 7.35
N TYR A 25 -0.40 -4.84 8.41
CA TYR A 25 0.72 -4.95 9.35
C TYR A 25 1.24 -6.38 9.35
N ASN A 26 2.54 -6.54 9.62
CA ASN A 26 3.13 -7.88 9.74
C ASN A 26 2.98 -8.40 11.17
N GLU A 27 3.53 -9.61 11.43
CA GLU A 27 3.41 -10.24 12.74
C GLU A 27 4.08 -9.44 13.86
N ASN A 28 5.02 -8.57 13.53
CA ASN A 28 5.69 -7.70 14.49
C ASN A 28 4.98 -6.36 14.62
N LYS A 29 3.77 -6.24 14.03
CA LYS A 29 2.95 -5.03 14.05
C LYS A 29 3.60 -3.85 13.35
N VAL A 30 4.47 -4.13 12.39
CA VAL A 30 5.07 -3.11 11.55
C VAL A 30 4.20 -2.91 10.31
N LEU A 31 3.88 -1.67 10.00
CA LEU A 31 3.08 -1.33 8.83
C LEU A 31 3.86 -1.71 7.57
N ILE A 32 3.28 -2.57 6.74
CA ILE A 32 3.94 -3.04 5.51
C ILE A 32 3.21 -2.60 4.24
N SER A 33 1.99 -2.10 4.36
CA SER A 33 1.26 -1.66 3.17
C SER A 33 0.23 -0.61 3.53
N VAL A 34 0.17 0.43 2.72
CA VAL A 34 -0.90 1.43 2.75
C VAL A 34 -1.49 1.48 1.35
N ALA A 35 -2.76 1.18 1.24
CA ALA A 35 -3.51 1.25 -0.01
C ALA A 35 -4.65 2.23 0.17
N LYS A 36 -5.13 2.79 -0.92
CA LYS A 36 -6.30 3.67 -0.90
C LYS A 36 -7.26 3.24 -1.98
N TYR A 37 -8.53 3.30 -1.66
CA TYR A 37 -9.60 2.96 -2.59
C TYR A 37 -10.65 4.06 -2.60
N LYS A 38 -11.32 4.20 -3.72
CA LYS A 38 -12.46 5.09 -3.86
C LYS A 38 -13.49 4.36 -4.70
N LYS A 39 -14.64 4.04 -4.10
CA LYS A 39 -15.73 3.31 -4.78
C LYS A 39 -15.22 2.03 -5.43
N ASP A 40 -14.48 1.20 -4.66
CA ASP A 40 -13.88 -0.07 -5.08
C ASP A 40 -12.72 0.05 -6.05
N LEU A 41 -12.34 1.25 -6.47
CA LEU A 41 -11.24 1.46 -7.40
C LEU A 41 -9.99 1.92 -6.66
N LYS A 42 -8.83 1.45 -7.11
CA LYS A 42 -7.55 1.92 -6.57
C LYS A 42 -7.42 3.41 -6.81
N HIS A 43 -7.03 4.15 -5.79
CA HIS A 43 -6.97 5.59 -5.87
C HIS A 43 -5.94 6.16 -4.90
N GLY A 44 -5.18 7.19 -5.33
CA GLY A 44 -4.23 7.87 -4.48
C GLY A 44 -2.88 7.17 -4.42
N THR A 45 -2.13 7.45 -3.37
CA THR A 45 -0.76 6.95 -3.20
C THR A 45 -0.76 5.66 -2.40
N TRP A 46 -0.12 4.64 -2.96
CA TRP A 46 0.07 3.35 -2.31
C TRP A 46 1.53 3.22 -1.93
N LYS A 47 1.80 2.75 -0.71
CA LYS A 47 3.16 2.54 -0.20
C LYS A 47 3.31 1.11 0.29
N ILE A 48 4.44 0.50 -0.01
CA ILE A 48 4.74 -0.87 0.39
C ILE A 48 6.12 -0.92 1.01
N TRP A 49 6.20 -1.49 2.21
CA TRP A 49 7.46 -1.68 2.94
C TRP A 49 7.78 -3.17 3.02
N ASP A 50 9.06 -3.48 3.24
CA ASP A 50 9.45 -4.87 3.47
C ASP A 50 9.38 -5.20 4.97
N ASP A 51 9.76 -6.44 5.33
CA ASP A 51 9.70 -6.90 6.72
C ASP A 51 10.63 -6.14 7.65
N LYS A 52 11.61 -5.44 7.10
CA LYS A 52 12.56 -4.65 7.88
C LYS A 52 12.10 -3.22 8.06
N GLY A 53 10.93 -2.87 7.52
CA GLY A 53 10.41 -1.53 7.61
C GLY A 53 10.99 -0.57 6.57
N ILE A 54 11.67 -1.09 5.56
CA ILE A 54 12.24 -0.26 4.50
C ILE A 54 11.21 -0.05 3.41
N LEU A 55 10.98 1.22 3.04
CA LEU A 55 10.05 1.56 1.96
C LEU A 55 10.59 1.02 0.65
N ARG A 56 9.81 0.19 -0.04
CA ARG A 56 10.22 -0.45 -1.28
C ARG A 56 9.51 0.10 -2.50
N TYR A 57 8.24 0.50 -2.36
CA TYR A 57 7.46 0.98 -3.50
C TYR A 57 6.59 2.17 -3.11
N ILE A 58 6.51 3.13 -4.01
CA ILE A 58 5.51 4.20 -3.96
C ILE A 58 4.78 4.15 -5.29
N LEU A 59 3.49 3.85 -5.25
CA LEU A 59 2.66 3.66 -6.42
C LEU A 59 1.52 4.67 -6.40
N LYS A 60 1.07 5.10 -7.56
CA LYS A 60 -0.04 6.05 -7.65
C LYS A 60 -1.11 5.54 -8.60
N TYR A 61 -2.35 5.68 -8.19
CA TYR A 61 -3.50 5.23 -8.96
C TYR A 61 -4.57 6.33 -8.99
N LYS A 62 -5.34 6.33 -10.06
CA LYS A 62 -6.51 7.19 -10.19
C LYS A 62 -7.59 6.40 -10.90
N ASN A 63 -8.73 6.21 -10.20
CA ASN A 63 -9.88 5.47 -10.73
C ASN A 63 -9.49 4.09 -11.27
N GLY A 64 -8.61 3.40 -10.57
CA GLY A 64 -8.17 2.05 -10.93
C GLY A 64 -7.01 1.99 -11.89
N GLU A 65 -6.59 3.12 -12.43
CA GLU A 65 -5.52 3.15 -13.41
C GLU A 65 -4.22 3.70 -12.84
N LYS A 66 -3.10 3.20 -13.34
CA LYS A 66 -1.78 3.69 -12.96
C LYS A 66 -1.64 5.14 -13.40
N THR A 67 -1.07 5.97 -12.53
CA THR A 67 -0.86 7.38 -12.85
C THR A 67 0.37 7.91 -12.15
N GLY A 68 0.88 9.04 -12.60
CA GLY A 68 2.00 9.72 -11.97
C GLY A 68 3.31 8.97 -12.07
N THR A 69 4.23 9.27 -11.18
CA THR A 69 5.54 8.64 -11.16
C THR A 69 5.58 7.60 -10.04
N TRP A 70 5.89 6.37 -10.38
CA TRP A 70 6.08 5.29 -9.44
C TRP A 70 7.55 5.20 -9.08
N GLU A 71 7.85 5.02 -7.79
CA GLU A 71 9.22 4.92 -7.31
C GLU A 71 9.45 3.53 -6.73
N ILE A 72 10.59 2.93 -7.11
CA ILE A 72 10.98 1.60 -6.67
C ILE A 72 12.31 1.72 -5.95
N TYR A 73 12.37 1.21 -4.72
CA TYR A 73 13.55 1.30 -3.86
C TYR A 73 14.17 -0.08 -3.65
N ASN A 74 15.49 -0.10 -3.47
CA ASN A 74 16.18 -1.36 -3.19
C ASN A 74 16.09 -1.70 -1.69
N GLU A 75 16.68 -2.81 -1.29
CA GLU A 75 16.63 -3.28 0.10
C GLU A 75 17.38 -2.38 1.07
N LYS A 76 18.16 -1.44 0.58
CA LYS A 76 18.85 -0.44 1.41
C LYS A 76 18.06 0.85 1.55
N GLY A 77 16.89 0.92 0.91
CA GLY A 77 16.07 2.12 0.94
C GLY A 77 16.48 3.18 -0.06
N GLU A 78 17.35 2.84 -1.01
CA GLU A 78 17.81 3.77 -2.02
C GLU A 78 16.93 3.67 -3.27
N LEU A 79 16.65 4.81 -3.90
CA LEU A 79 15.85 4.85 -5.11
C LEU A 79 16.57 4.11 -6.23
N GLU A 80 15.93 3.10 -6.79
CA GLU A 80 16.51 2.24 -7.81
C GLU A 80 15.92 2.50 -9.19
N GLU A 81 14.63 2.76 -9.27
CA GLU A 81 13.94 2.92 -10.55
C GLU A 81 12.73 3.80 -10.39
N THR A 82 12.39 4.54 -11.45
CA THR A 82 11.12 5.26 -11.51
C THR A 82 10.42 4.90 -12.81
N LYS A 83 9.09 4.90 -12.75
CA LYS A 83 8.23 4.67 -13.92
C LYS A 83 7.16 5.74 -13.94
N THR A 84 6.97 6.37 -15.08
CA THR A 84 5.96 7.42 -15.23
C THR A 84 4.84 6.92 -16.13
N TYR A 85 3.59 7.15 -15.67
CA TYR A 85 2.39 6.69 -16.37
C TYR A 85 1.48 7.85 -16.75
#